data_9a5468bb0deb8a459bfaa521293bcee2
#
_entry.id   9a5468bb0deb8a459bfaa521293bcee2
#
_cell.length_a   1.000
_cell.length_b   1.000
_cell.length_c   1.000
_cell.angle_alpha   90.00
_cell.angle_beta   90.00
_cell.angle_gamma   90.00
#
_symmetry.space_group_name_H-M   'P 1'
#
loop_
_entity.id
_entity.type
_entity.pdbx_description
1 polymer ?
#
loop_
_entity_poly.entity_id
_entity_poly.type
_entity_poly.pdbx_seq_one_letter_code
_entity_poly.pdbx_strand_id
1 'polypeptide(L)'
;MSSSIVEEKKYKKFITIVSIVIPIAVAALFGIKIPNVEPLAFLPPIYATINGITAILLIASVMAIKKGNRKLHEQLNTTAIICSALFLVMYVAYHMTSNSTTFGGEGIIRYIYFFILITHILLSIVIIPFVLFTFMRAKLGQFSQHKKIAKITFPLWLYVAITGVIVYLMISPYYVY
;
A
#
# COMPACT_ATOMS: atom_id res chain seq x y z
N MET A 1 -23.69 -24.21 -6.34
CA MET A 1 -23.93 -22.84 -6.89
C MET A 1 -24.29 -21.81 -5.82
N SER A 2 -25.03 -22.19 -4.77
CA SER A 2 -25.43 -21.27 -3.67
C SER A 2 -24.26 -20.80 -2.78
N SER A 3 -23.32 -21.67 -2.39
CA SER A 3 -22.22 -21.34 -1.47
C SER A 3 -21.23 -20.33 -2.06
N SER A 4 -20.88 -20.44 -3.33
CA SER A 4 -19.94 -19.52 -3.99
C SER A 4 -20.50 -18.10 -4.13
N ILE A 5 -21.81 -17.96 -4.31
CA ILE A 5 -22.48 -16.65 -4.38
C ILE A 5 -22.48 -15.99 -2.99
N VAL A 6 -22.70 -16.77 -1.94
CA VAL A 6 -22.68 -16.28 -0.55
C VAL A 6 -21.27 -15.82 -0.16
N GLU A 7 -20.25 -16.61 -0.51
CA GLU A 7 -18.85 -16.23 -0.29
C GLU A 7 -18.47 -14.95 -1.04
N GLU A 8 -18.82 -14.82 -2.31
CA GLU A 8 -18.55 -13.62 -3.08
C GLU A 8 -19.19 -12.36 -2.47
N LYS A 9 -20.45 -12.47 -1.99
CA LYS A 9 -21.14 -11.37 -1.29
C LYS A 9 -20.42 -10.98 0.01
N LYS A 10 -19.94 -11.97 0.79
CA LYS A 10 -19.18 -11.74 2.02
C LYS A 10 -17.87 -11.00 1.74
N TYR A 11 -17.11 -11.45 0.76
CA TYR A 11 -15.88 -10.77 0.33
C TYR A 11 -16.15 -9.34 -0.13
N LYS A 12 -17.15 -9.12 -0.99
CA LYS A 12 -17.50 -7.78 -1.46
C LYS A 12 -17.83 -6.83 -0.31
N LYS A 13 -18.64 -7.28 0.66
CA LYS A 13 -18.98 -6.48 1.84
C LYS A 13 -17.72 -6.12 2.64
N PHE A 14 -16.85 -7.10 2.90
CA PHE A 14 -15.57 -6.88 3.60
C PHE A 14 -14.68 -5.87 2.85
N ILE A 15 -14.51 -6.05 1.54
CA ILE A 15 -13.70 -5.15 0.70
C ILE A 15 -14.24 -3.73 0.75
N THR A 16 -15.56 -3.54 0.63
CA THR A 16 -16.19 -2.22 0.70
C THR A 16 -15.92 -1.56 2.05
N ILE A 17 -16.10 -2.29 3.16
CA ILE A 17 -15.84 -1.76 4.50
C ILE A 17 -14.38 -1.33 4.64
N VAL A 18 -13.44 -2.20 4.31
CA VAL A 18 -12.00 -1.94 4.42
C VAL A 18 -11.58 -0.77 3.53
N SER A 19 -12.11 -0.69 2.30
CA SER A 19 -11.81 0.39 1.34
C SER A 19 -12.33 1.76 1.77
N ILE A 20 -13.28 1.82 2.69
CA ILE A 20 -13.80 3.06 3.26
C ILE A 20 -13.11 3.37 4.59
N VAL A 21 -13.01 2.38 5.47
CA VAL A 21 -12.48 2.56 6.83
C VAL A 21 -11.00 2.95 6.82
N ILE A 22 -10.18 2.30 5.98
CA ILE A 22 -8.73 2.59 5.94
C ILE A 22 -8.45 4.04 5.52
N PRO A 23 -8.98 4.58 4.40
CA PRO A 23 -8.76 5.98 4.03
C PRO A 23 -9.25 6.97 5.08
N ILE A 24 -10.41 6.71 5.72
CA ILE A 24 -10.93 7.55 6.80
C ILE A 24 -9.99 7.52 8.00
N ALA A 25 -9.53 6.34 8.42
CA ALA A 25 -8.57 6.19 9.51
C ALA A 25 -7.27 6.95 9.21
N VAL A 26 -6.73 6.80 8.01
CA VAL A 26 -5.52 7.54 7.59
C VAL A 26 -5.76 9.05 7.57
N ALA A 27 -6.90 9.52 7.07
CA ALA A 27 -7.23 10.95 7.09
C ALA A 27 -7.34 11.49 8.53
N ALA A 28 -7.88 10.71 9.47
CA ALA A 28 -7.99 11.08 10.87
C ALA A 28 -6.64 11.26 11.57
N LEU A 29 -5.55 10.64 11.09
CA LEU A 29 -4.19 10.77 11.67
C LEU A 29 -3.63 12.18 11.58
N PHE A 30 -4.14 13.01 10.67
CA PHE A 30 -3.72 14.41 10.58
C PHE A 30 -4.24 15.27 11.75
N GLY A 31 -5.31 14.83 12.43
CA GLY A 31 -5.91 15.51 13.58
C GLY A 31 -5.76 14.79 14.92
N ILE A 32 -5.41 13.51 14.91
CA ILE A 32 -5.35 12.70 16.15
C ILE A 32 -3.90 12.39 16.48
N LYS A 33 -3.43 12.86 17.65
CA LYS A 33 -2.10 12.56 18.20
C LYS A 33 -2.27 11.92 19.57
N ILE A 34 -1.39 10.99 19.90
CA ILE A 34 -1.30 10.41 21.26
C ILE A 34 -0.37 11.33 22.06
N PRO A 35 -0.90 12.02 23.11
CA PRO A 35 -0.07 12.91 23.91
C PRO A 35 0.89 12.12 24.80
N ASN A 36 2.03 12.72 25.14
CA ASN A 36 3.02 12.19 26.09
C ASN A 36 3.63 10.84 25.72
N VAL A 37 3.74 10.53 24.43
CA VAL A 37 4.42 9.32 23.91
C VAL A 37 5.65 9.74 23.12
N GLU A 38 6.76 9.02 23.32
CA GLU A 38 7.98 9.26 22.54
C GLU A 38 7.72 8.99 21.05
N PRO A 39 8.18 9.88 20.16
CA PRO A 39 8.06 9.67 18.74
C PRO A 39 8.74 8.40 18.27
N LEU A 40 8.02 7.57 17.49
CA LEU A 40 8.58 6.34 16.91
C LEU A 40 9.45 6.66 15.68
N ALA A 41 10.48 7.49 15.87
CA ALA A 41 11.31 8.03 14.79
C ALA A 41 12.10 6.98 14.00
N PHE A 42 12.23 5.77 14.52
CA PHE A 42 12.88 4.65 13.83
C PHE A 42 11.99 3.94 12.79
N LEU A 43 10.68 4.19 12.76
CA LEU A 43 9.74 3.52 11.86
C LEU A 43 9.82 3.95 10.38
N PRO A 44 10.06 5.22 10.03
CA PRO A 44 10.11 5.66 8.63
C PRO A 44 11.07 4.86 7.75
N PRO A 45 12.34 4.62 8.11
CA PRO A 45 13.23 3.79 7.27
C PRO A 45 12.76 2.34 7.17
N ILE A 46 12.14 1.79 8.22
CA ILE A 46 11.65 0.41 8.23
C ILE A 46 10.47 0.25 7.24
N TYR A 47 9.44 1.10 7.36
CA TYR A 47 8.30 0.97 6.46
C TYR A 47 8.63 1.36 5.01
N ALA A 48 9.59 2.26 4.77
CA ALA A 48 10.09 2.53 3.43
C ALA A 48 10.81 1.31 2.83
N THR A 49 11.61 0.61 3.62
CA THR A 49 12.26 -0.65 3.23
C THR A 49 11.23 -1.71 2.87
N ILE A 50 10.15 -1.84 3.67
CA ILE A 50 9.04 -2.76 3.38
C ILE A 50 8.36 -2.42 2.04
N ASN A 51 8.19 -1.14 1.71
CA ASN A 51 7.70 -0.75 0.39
C ASN A 51 8.64 -1.18 -0.74
N GLY A 52 9.95 -1.02 -0.55
CA GLY A 52 10.96 -1.52 -1.49
C GLY A 52 10.88 -3.03 -1.69
N ILE A 53 10.76 -3.79 -0.60
CA ILE A 53 10.55 -5.24 -0.65
C ILE A 53 9.25 -5.57 -1.38
N THR A 54 8.16 -4.85 -1.11
CA THR A 54 6.89 -5.03 -1.80
C THR A 54 7.03 -4.84 -3.31
N ALA A 55 7.75 -3.82 -3.76
CA ALA A 55 8.01 -3.61 -5.19
C ALA A 55 8.75 -4.79 -5.83
N ILE A 56 9.78 -5.32 -5.15
CA ILE A 56 10.55 -6.50 -5.61
C ILE A 56 9.64 -7.73 -5.69
N LEU A 57 8.82 -7.99 -4.65
CA LEU A 57 7.88 -9.11 -4.61
C LEU A 57 6.87 -9.05 -5.75
N LEU A 58 6.35 -7.87 -6.07
CA LEU A 58 5.41 -7.67 -7.18
C LEU A 58 6.03 -7.99 -8.53
N ILE A 59 7.25 -7.52 -8.78
CA ILE A 59 7.99 -7.82 -10.01
C ILE A 59 8.25 -9.33 -10.11
N ALA A 60 8.78 -9.93 -9.05
CA ALA A 60 9.04 -11.37 -8.99
C ALA A 60 7.77 -12.20 -9.19
N SER A 61 6.64 -11.75 -8.64
CA SER A 61 5.34 -12.39 -8.79
C SER A 61 4.88 -12.42 -10.27
N VAL A 62 5.03 -11.31 -10.99
CA VAL A 62 4.71 -11.27 -12.44
C VAL A 62 5.65 -12.16 -13.22
N MET A 63 6.93 -12.21 -12.88
CA MET A 63 7.89 -13.12 -13.52
C MET A 63 7.52 -14.59 -13.27
N ALA A 64 7.09 -14.93 -12.04
CA ALA A 64 6.67 -16.28 -11.69
C ALA A 64 5.46 -16.74 -12.51
N ILE A 65 4.42 -15.89 -12.63
CA ILE A 65 3.22 -16.28 -13.41
C ILE A 65 3.51 -16.36 -14.91
N LYS A 66 4.40 -15.51 -15.45
CA LYS A 66 4.84 -15.62 -16.86
C LYS A 66 5.56 -16.94 -17.15
N LYS A 67 6.23 -17.52 -16.15
CA LYS A 67 6.87 -18.85 -16.22
C LYS A 67 5.91 -19.99 -15.87
N GLY A 68 4.61 -19.73 -15.69
CA GLY A 68 3.61 -20.73 -15.34
C GLY A 68 3.59 -21.15 -13.87
N ASN A 69 4.45 -20.61 -13.01
CA ASN A 69 4.52 -20.96 -11.60
C ASN A 69 3.47 -20.21 -10.77
N ARG A 70 2.24 -20.73 -10.79
CA ARG A 70 1.10 -20.16 -10.07
C ARG A 70 1.29 -20.16 -8.55
N LYS A 71 1.89 -21.21 -8.00
CA LYS A 71 2.11 -21.34 -6.55
C LYS A 71 3.03 -20.23 -6.04
N LEU A 72 4.15 -20.01 -6.72
CA LEU A 72 5.08 -18.93 -6.37
C LEU A 72 4.43 -17.56 -6.54
N HIS A 73 3.68 -17.35 -7.64
CA HIS A 73 2.92 -16.11 -7.85
C HIS A 73 1.96 -15.82 -6.70
N GLU A 74 1.19 -16.82 -6.23
CA GLU A 74 0.27 -16.67 -5.10
C GLU A 74 1.00 -16.34 -3.81
N GLN A 75 2.11 -17.03 -3.52
CA GLN A 75 2.91 -16.80 -2.32
C GLN A 75 3.49 -15.37 -2.31
N LEU A 76 4.11 -14.95 -3.40
CA LEU A 76 4.72 -13.61 -3.52
C LEU A 76 3.67 -12.48 -3.37
N ASN A 77 2.48 -12.63 -3.98
CA ASN A 77 1.42 -11.63 -3.81
C ASN A 77 0.84 -11.64 -2.38
N THR A 78 0.68 -12.80 -1.76
CA THR A 78 0.23 -12.89 -0.37
C THR A 78 1.23 -12.20 0.56
N THR A 79 2.53 -12.44 0.38
CA THR A 79 3.59 -11.75 1.14
C THR A 79 3.56 -10.24 0.89
N ALA A 80 3.37 -9.80 -0.36
CA ALA A 80 3.24 -8.39 -0.68
C ALA A 80 2.03 -7.72 0.01
N ILE A 81 0.89 -8.41 0.13
CA ILE A 81 -0.28 -7.93 0.88
C ILE A 81 0.07 -7.80 2.37
N ILE A 82 0.74 -8.79 2.95
CA ILE A 82 1.17 -8.74 4.36
C ILE A 82 2.14 -7.57 4.58
N CYS A 83 3.12 -7.39 3.71
CA CYS A 83 4.04 -6.25 3.74
C CYS A 83 3.29 -4.92 3.69
N SER A 84 2.30 -4.78 2.81
CA SER A 84 1.49 -3.56 2.72
C SER A 84 0.64 -3.31 3.96
N ALA A 85 0.12 -4.37 4.61
CA ALA A 85 -0.60 -4.24 5.87
C ALA A 85 0.34 -3.84 7.02
N LEU A 86 1.54 -4.42 7.10
CA LEU A 86 2.56 -4.03 8.08
C LEU A 86 3.01 -2.58 7.87
N PHE A 87 3.24 -2.17 6.61
CA PHE A 87 3.50 -0.78 6.27
C PHE A 87 2.43 0.14 6.85
N LEU A 88 1.15 -0.17 6.60
CA LEU A 88 0.04 0.66 7.06
C LEU A 88 0.01 0.80 8.59
N VAL A 89 0.18 -0.31 9.32
CA VAL A 89 0.21 -0.30 10.80
C VAL A 89 1.36 0.59 11.30
N MET A 90 2.57 0.44 10.78
CA MET A 90 3.73 1.24 11.19
C MET A 90 3.57 2.71 10.79
N TYR A 91 3.00 2.99 9.62
CA TYR A 91 2.69 4.33 9.16
C TYR A 91 1.72 5.04 10.11
N VAL A 92 0.64 4.33 10.50
CA VAL A 92 -0.34 4.83 11.48
C VAL A 92 0.33 5.10 12.83
N ALA A 93 1.08 4.13 13.35
CA ALA A 93 1.79 4.26 14.62
C ALA A 93 2.73 5.48 14.64
N TYR A 94 3.53 5.65 13.58
CA TYR A 94 4.41 6.80 13.45
C TYR A 94 3.65 8.13 13.44
N HIS A 95 2.60 8.24 12.62
CA HIS A 95 1.86 9.50 12.49
C HIS A 95 1.02 9.85 13.72
N MET A 96 0.65 8.88 14.54
CA MET A 96 -0.04 9.12 15.82
C MET A 96 0.93 9.59 16.93
N THR A 97 2.21 9.26 16.84
CA THR A 97 3.21 9.54 17.88
C THR A 97 4.18 10.66 17.52
N SER A 98 4.29 11.00 16.23
CA SER A 98 5.30 11.94 15.72
C SER A 98 4.65 13.14 15.05
N ASN A 99 5.32 14.29 15.12
CA ASN A 99 4.92 15.48 14.38
C ASN A 99 5.23 15.30 12.88
N SER A 100 4.47 16.01 12.05
CA SER A 100 4.70 16.00 10.61
C SER A 100 5.99 16.73 10.26
N THR A 101 6.85 16.08 9.47
CA THR A 101 8.06 16.70 8.94
C THR A 101 7.72 17.56 7.73
N THR A 102 8.20 18.77 7.69
CA THR A 102 8.05 19.67 6.54
C THR A 102 9.19 19.45 5.57
N PHE A 103 8.86 19.30 4.27
CA PHE A 103 9.87 19.21 3.23
C PHE A 103 10.58 20.56 3.04
N GLY A 104 11.89 20.59 3.28
CA GLY A 104 12.71 21.81 3.25
C GLY A 104 13.38 22.09 1.90
N GLY A 105 13.14 21.26 0.86
CA GLY A 105 13.69 21.51 -0.48
C GLY A 105 13.02 22.69 -1.18
N GLU A 106 13.79 23.41 -2.00
CA GLU A 106 13.35 24.60 -2.71
C GLU A 106 13.40 24.42 -4.25
N GLY A 107 12.82 25.36 -4.99
CA GLY A 107 12.83 25.35 -6.46
C GLY A 107 12.10 24.14 -7.04
N ILE A 108 12.62 23.60 -8.14
CA ILE A 108 11.97 22.52 -8.92
C ILE A 108 11.80 21.24 -8.11
N ILE A 109 12.75 20.92 -7.20
CA ILE A 109 12.69 19.69 -6.40
C ILE A 109 11.47 19.68 -5.47
N ARG A 110 11.03 20.85 -5.00
CA ARG A 110 9.81 20.99 -4.19
C ARG A 110 8.57 20.60 -4.97
N TYR A 111 8.45 21.03 -6.22
CA TYR A 111 7.31 20.68 -7.08
C TYR A 111 7.31 19.19 -7.40
N ILE A 112 8.48 18.60 -7.69
CA ILE A 112 8.62 17.15 -7.93
C ILE A 112 8.20 16.37 -6.69
N TYR A 113 8.66 16.75 -5.51
CA TYR A 113 8.29 16.08 -4.26
C TYR A 113 6.78 16.09 -4.05
N PHE A 114 6.14 17.26 -4.11
CA PHE A 114 4.69 17.34 -3.89
C PHE A 114 3.87 16.65 -4.96
N PHE A 115 4.33 16.66 -6.21
CA PHE A 115 3.68 15.89 -7.27
C PHE A 115 3.71 14.39 -6.97
N ILE A 116 4.87 13.86 -6.62
CA ILE A 116 5.02 12.43 -6.26
C ILE A 116 4.22 12.11 -5.00
N LEU A 117 4.28 12.95 -3.97
CA LEU A 117 3.56 12.76 -2.71
C LEU A 117 2.04 12.74 -2.94
N ILE A 118 1.49 13.69 -3.67
CA ILE A 118 0.05 13.79 -3.91
C ILE A 118 -0.43 12.58 -4.74
N THR A 119 0.26 12.24 -5.82
CA THR A 119 -0.10 11.07 -6.64
C THR A 119 0.05 9.77 -5.85
N HIS A 120 1.08 9.64 -5.02
CA HIS A 120 1.25 8.51 -4.12
C HIS A 120 0.07 8.37 -3.16
N ILE A 121 -0.32 9.44 -2.47
CA ILE A 121 -1.44 9.42 -1.51
C ILE A 121 -2.75 9.05 -2.20
N LEU A 122 -3.08 9.70 -3.31
CA LEU A 122 -4.32 9.44 -4.03
C LEU A 122 -4.39 7.99 -4.54
N LEU A 123 -3.31 7.50 -5.13
CA LEU A 123 -3.25 6.12 -5.63
C LEU A 123 -3.16 5.08 -4.52
N SER A 124 -2.61 5.42 -3.35
CA SER A 124 -2.64 4.55 -2.16
C SER A 124 -4.07 4.28 -1.67
N ILE A 125 -4.96 5.24 -1.80
CA ILE A 125 -6.39 5.05 -1.50
C ILE A 125 -7.04 4.15 -2.55
N VAL A 126 -6.80 4.46 -3.82
CA VAL A 126 -7.40 3.75 -4.96
C VAL A 126 -6.95 2.28 -5.02
N ILE A 127 -5.68 1.99 -4.70
CA ILE A 127 -5.13 0.64 -4.84
C ILE A 127 -5.74 -0.37 -3.87
N ILE A 128 -6.24 0.05 -2.70
CA ILE A 128 -6.80 -0.85 -1.69
C ILE A 128 -7.90 -1.75 -2.26
N PRO A 129 -9.01 -1.22 -2.80
CA PRO A 129 -10.04 -2.06 -3.39
C PRO A 129 -9.53 -2.88 -4.58
N PHE A 130 -8.64 -2.34 -5.42
CA PHE A 130 -8.10 -3.07 -6.56
C PHE A 130 -7.32 -4.33 -6.14
N VAL A 131 -6.43 -4.23 -5.14
CA VAL A 131 -5.69 -5.38 -4.60
C VAL A 131 -6.64 -6.41 -4.02
N LEU A 132 -7.58 -5.98 -3.18
CA LEU A 132 -8.52 -6.88 -2.51
C LEU A 132 -9.46 -7.59 -3.49
N PHE A 133 -10.00 -6.88 -4.51
CA PHE A 133 -10.81 -7.50 -5.56
C PHE A 133 -9.98 -8.45 -6.43
N THR A 134 -8.74 -8.10 -6.77
CA THR A 134 -7.85 -8.96 -7.53
C THR A 134 -7.58 -10.27 -6.77
N PHE A 135 -7.29 -10.16 -5.47
CA PHE A 135 -7.05 -11.30 -4.59
C PHE A 135 -8.31 -12.17 -4.45
N MET A 136 -9.47 -11.56 -4.19
CA MET A 136 -10.75 -12.26 -4.09
C MET A 136 -11.05 -13.07 -5.36
N ARG A 137 -10.88 -12.47 -6.55
CA ARG A 137 -11.14 -13.14 -7.83
C ARG A 137 -10.24 -14.37 -8.02
N ALA A 138 -8.98 -14.30 -7.58
CA ALA A 138 -8.07 -15.44 -7.60
C ALA A 138 -8.53 -16.55 -6.64
N LYS A 139 -8.90 -16.21 -5.41
CA LYS A 139 -9.38 -17.15 -4.38
C LYS A 139 -10.67 -17.87 -4.79
N LEU A 140 -11.56 -17.18 -5.48
CA LEU A 140 -12.80 -17.77 -6.01
C LEU A 140 -12.61 -18.52 -7.34
N GLY A 141 -11.39 -18.72 -7.82
CA GLY A 141 -11.10 -19.40 -9.09
C GLY A 141 -11.53 -18.61 -10.34
N GLN A 142 -11.90 -17.35 -10.21
CA GLN A 142 -12.38 -16.49 -11.29
C GLN A 142 -11.19 -15.90 -12.09
N PHE A 143 -10.33 -16.76 -12.62
CA PHE A 143 -9.05 -16.37 -13.23
C PHE A 143 -9.16 -15.43 -14.43
N SER A 144 -10.23 -15.52 -15.22
CA SER A 144 -10.47 -14.60 -16.33
C SER A 144 -10.66 -13.16 -15.82
N GLN A 145 -11.48 -13.00 -14.78
CA GLN A 145 -11.76 -11.69 -14.17
C GLN A 145 -10.54 -11.18 -13.38
N HIS A 146 -9.83 -12.10 -12.66
CA HIS A 146 -8.56 -11.79 -12.01
C HIS A 146 -7.56 -11.19 -13.00
N LYS A 147 -7.34 -11.83 -14.16
CA LYS A 147 -6.41 -11.32 -15.17
C LYS A 147 -6.78 -9.93 -15.69
N LYS A 148 -8.07 -9.64 -15.86
CA LYS A 148 -8.53 -8.32 -16.33
C LYS A 148 -8.18 -7.22 -15.32
N ILE A 149 -8.50 -7.42 -14.03
CA ILE A 149 -8.25 -6.43 -13.00
C ILE A 149 -6.77 -6.34 -12.65
N ALA A 150 -6.03 -7.45 -12.66
CA ALA A 150 -4.60 -7.50 -12.35
C ALA A 150 -3.74 -6.64 -13.30
N LYS A 151 -4.16 -6.46 -14.57
CA LYS A 151 -3.48 -5.57 -15.53
C LYS A 151 -3.49 -4.10 -15.09
N ILE A 152 -4.47 -3.70 -14.28
CA ILE A 152 -4.57 -2.36 -13.70
C ILE A 152 -3.93 -2.35 -12.31
N THR A 153 -4.24 -3.36 -11.50
CA THR A 153 -3.76 -3.46 -10.11
C THR A 153 -2.23 -3.49 -10.04
N PHE A 154 -1.57 -4.29 -10.88
CA PHE A 154 -0.12 -4.44 -10.82
C PHE A 154 0.64 -3.12 -11.02
N PRO A 155 0.46 -2.37 -12.13
CA PRO A 155 1.20 -1.13 -12.32
C PRO A 155 0.86 -0.06 -11.27
N LEU A 156 -0.39 0.02 -10.81
CA LEU A 156 -0.78 0.96 -9.75
C LEU A 156 -0.11 0.59 -8.42
N TRP A 157 -0.14 -0.69 -8.03
CA TRP A 157 0.48 -1.13 -6.79
C TRP A 157 1.99 -0.96 -6.81
N LEU A 158 2.62 -1.31 -7.92
CA LEU A 158 4.06 -1.10 -8.11
C LEU A 158 4.43 0.39 -8.03
N TYR A 159 3.63 1.27 -8.65
CA TYR A 159 3.82 2.71 -8.56
C TYR A 159 3.76 3.20 -7.10
N VAL A 160 2.73 2.79 -6.36
CA VAL A 160 2.58 3.16 -4.94
C VAL A 160 3.76 2.65 -4.11
N ALA A 161 4.19 1.41 -4.31
CA ALA A 161 5.31 0.84 -3.58
C ALA A 161 6.63 1.59 -3.86
N ILE A 162 6.92 1.90 -5.12
CA ILE A 162 8.15 2.63 -5.52
C ILE A 162 8.09 4.08 -5.03
N THR A 163 6.98 4.77 -5.26
CA THR A 163 6.85 6.18 -4.87
C THR A 163 6.87 6.38 -3.37
N GLY A 164 6.40 5.41 -2.58
CA GLY A 164 6.55 5.42 -1.13
C GLY A 164 8.01 5.43 -0.67
N VAL A 165 8.89 4.68 -1.36
CA VAL A 165 10.35 4.74 -1.11
C VAL A 165 10.91 6.10 -1.54
N ILE A 166 10.53 6.59 -2.73
CA ILE A 166 11.03 7.88 -3.23
C ILE A 166 10.64 9.03 -2.30
N VAL A 167 9.38 9.08 -1.86
CA VAL A 167 8.90 10.09 -0.90
C VAL A 167 9.72 10.04 0.39
N TYR A 168 9.99 8.84 0.94
CA TYR A 168 10.83 8.69 2.11
C TYR A 168 12.26 9.21 1.86
N LEU A 169 12.90 8.82 0.77
CA LEU A 169 14.26 9.26 0.45
C LEU A 169 14.35 10.78 0.28
N MET A 170 13.31 11.41 -0.27
CA MET A 170 13.28 12.86 -0.46
C MET A 170 13.04 13.62 0.85
N ILE A 171 12.22 13.09 1.77
CA ILE A 171 11.91 13.77 3.04
C ILE A 171 12.92 13.44 4.16
N SER A 172 13.60 12.31 4.09
CA SER A 172 14.48 11.81 5.15
C SER A 172 15.58 12.79 5.60
N PRO A 173 16.18 13.64 4.73
CA PRO A 173 17.16 14.63 5.17
C PRO A 173 16.58 15.72 6.09
N TYR A 174 15.26 15.85 6.16
CA TYR A 174 14.56 16.88 6.93
C TYR A 174 13.93 16.34 8.21
N TYR A 175 14.14 15.05 8.56
CA TYR A 175 13.72 14.53 9.86
C TYR A 175 14.54 15.17 10.97
N VAL A 176 13.83 15.67 11.98
CA VAL A 176 14.43 16.13 13.25
C VAL A 176 14.23 14.96 14.24
N TYR A 177 15.32 14.35 14.67
CA TYR A 177 15.35 13.26 15.64
C TYR A 177 15.51 13.79 17.05
#